data_bddd35c1e4ff77f3f4e6d52fb4448be0
#
_entry.id   bddd35c1e4ff77f3f4e6d52fb4448be0
#
_cell.length_a   1.000
_cell.length_b   1.000
_cell.length_c   1.000
_cell.angle_alpha   90.00
_cell.angle_beta   90.00
_cell.angle_gamma   90.00
#
_symmetry.space_group_name_H-M   'P 1'
#
loop_
_entity.id
_entity.type
_entity.pdbx_description
1 polymer ?
#
loop_
_entity_poly.entity_id
_entity_poly.type
_entity_poly.pdbx_seq_one_letter_code
_entity_poly.pdbx_strand_id
1 'polypeptide(L)'
;FLMYRIYAKIVGAKVNFAEEKNFKVSVTEILKNVNKNTKIVFLANPNNPTGTYLDKFEIVKLRKKLKKNILLVVDDAYCEYMMNPDYRSGLDLFKNKNNVFILRTFSKIYGLASLRVGWGYGSKKIINALNIIKPPFNVNEVAQIAAIESLKDKKFILKSIKHNIFYAEKIKKFLSKYNITTNKISANFLLLNFSNCKLTA
;
A
#
# COMPACT_ATOMS: atom_id res chain seq x y z
N PHE A 1 -2.90 -0.33 -7.88
CA PHE A 1 -2.93 -1.80 -7.81
C PHE A 1 -4.18 -2.34 -8.50
N LEU A 2 -3.99 -3.25 -9.47
CA LEU A 2 -5.04 -3.71 -10.40
C LEU A 2 -6.28 -4.31 -9.69
N MET A 3 -6.08 -5.01 -8.57
CA MET A 3 -7.15 -5.73 -7.88
C MET A 3 -8.26 -4.82 -7.35
N TYR A 4 -7.99 -3.56 -6.99
CA TYR A 4 -9.05 -2.63 -6.59
C TYR A 4 -10.11 -2.46 -7.69
N ARG A 5 -9.64 -2.28 -8.94
CA ARG A 5 -10.53 -2.14 -10.09
C ARG A 5 -11.33 -3.40 -10.36
N ILE A 6 -10.68 -4.57 -10.28
CA ILE A 6 -11.33 -5.85 -10.56
C ILE A 6 -12.45 -6.09 -9.55
N TYR A 7 -12.15 -6.01 -8.25
CA TYR A 7 -13.16 -6.23 -7.22
C TYR A 7 -14.29 -5.20 -7.22
N ALA A 8 -13.98 -3.93 -7.50
CA ALA A 8 -15.00 -2.92 -7.62
C ALA A 8 -15.97 -3.22 -8.79
N LYS A 9 -15.44 -3.69 -9.93
CA LYS A 9 -16.27 -4.09 -11.08
C LYS A 9 -17.13 -5.32 -10.79
N ILE A 10 -16.62 -6.31 -10.05
CA ILE A 10 -17.39 -7.53 -9.68
C ILE A 10 -18.68 -7.15 -8.92
N VAL A 11 -18.63 -6.12 -8.10
CA VAL A 11 -19.81 -5.62 -7.35
C VAL A 11 -20.57 -4.50 -8.09
N GLY A 12 -20.32 -4.31 -9.38
CA GLY A 12 -20.99 -3.31 -10.20
C GLY A 12 -20.66 -1.86 -9.87
N ALA A 13 -19.59 -1.60 -9.10
CA ALA A 13 -19.20 -0.24 -8.74
C ALA A 13 -18.52 0.48 -9.91
N LYS A 14 -18.87 1.76 -10.11
CA LYS A 14 -18.14 2.63 -11.04
C LYS A 14 -16.79 3.02 -10.45
N VAL A 15 -15.72 2.84 -11.24
CA VAL A 15 -14.36 3.17 -10.84
C VAL A 15 -13.90 4.43 -11.56
N ASN A 16 -13.48 5.42 -10.80
CA ASN A 16 -12.79 6.62 -11.30
C ASN A 16 -11.31 6.52 -10.93
N PHE A 17 -10.45 6.92 -11.87
CA PHE A 17 -9.00 6.95 -11.66
C PHE A 17 -8.55 8.39 -11.45
N ALA A 18 -7.70 8.59 -10.46
CA ALA A 18 -6.95 9.82 -10.29
C ALA A 18 -5.59 9.67 -10.97
N GLU A 19 -5.22 10.63 -11.80
CA GLU A 19 -3.92 10.64 -12.47
C GLU A 19 -2.77 10.78 -11.47
N GLU A 20 -1.72 10.04 -11.71
CA GLU A 20 -0.45 10.22 -11.01
C GLU A 20 0.35 11.35 -11.68
N LYS A 21 1.07 12.12 -10.89
CA LYS A 21 2.01 13.13 -11.37
C LYS A 21 3.43 12.67 -11.08
N ASN A 22 4.25 12.54 -12.13
CA ASN A 22 5.61 12.03 -12.01
C ASN A 22 5.65 10.68 -11.26
N PHE A 23 4.77 9.75 -11.65
CA PHE A 23 4.60 8.43 -11.03
C PHE A 23 4.21 8.45 -9.55
N LYS A 24 3.85 9.60 -8.99
CA LYS A 24 3.39 9.77 -7.61
C LYS A 24 1.90 10.07 -7.57
N VAL A 25 1.20 9.44 -6.64
CA VAL A 25 -0.20 9.73 -6.34
C VAL A 25 -0.37 11.21 -6.01
N SER A 26 -1.39 11.85 -6.61
CA SER A 26 -1.70 13.25 -6.38
C SER A 26 -2.98 13.42 -5.57
N VAL A 27 -2.86 14.01 -4.38
CA VAL A 27 -4.01 14.35 -3.53
C VAL A 27 -5.00 15.25 -4.26
N THR A 28 -4.50 16.21 -5.05
CA THR A 28 -5.36 17.12 -5.82
C THR A 28 -6.16 16.37 -6.88
N GLU A 29 -5.52 15.45 -7.62
CA GLU A 29 -6.21 14.67 -8.65
C GLU A 29 -7.21 13.68 -8.04
N ILE A 30 -6.92 13.08 -6.89
CA ILE A 30 -7.91 12.28 -6.15
C ILE A 30 -9.13 13.14 -5.83
N LEU A 31 -8.93 14.31 -5.25
CA LEU A 31 -10.04 15.19 -4.83
C LEU A 31 -10.89 15.71 -5.99
N LYS A 32 -10.30 15.96 -7.17
CA LYS A 32 -11.03 16.31 -8.39
C LYS A 32 -11.94 15.18 -8.87
N ASN A 33 -11.53 13.93 -8.68
CA ASN A 33 -12.30 12.75 -9.08
C ASN A 33 -13.36 12.32 -8.06
N VAL A 34 -13.41 12.96 -6.88
CA VAL A 34 -14.42 12.71 -5.86
C VAL A 34 -15.71 13.47 -6.20
N ASN A 35 -16.84 12.78 -6.17
CA ASN A 35 -18.18 13.36 -6.41
C ASN A 35 -19.20 12.89 -5.36
N LYS A 36 -20.49 13.26 -5.52
CA LYS A 36 -21.57 12.91 -4.60
C LYS A 36 -21.81 11.39 -4.46
N ASN A 37 -21.44 10.63 -5.47
CA ASN A 37 -21.62 9.17 -5.52
C ASN A 37 -20.40 8.40 -4.99
N THR A 38 -19.28 9.06 -4.73
CA THR A 38 -18.06 8.42 -4.22
C THR A 38 -18.30 7.88 -2.81
N LYS A 39 -18.07 6.58 -2.61
CA LYS A 39 -18.20 5.89 -1.32
C LYS A 39 -16.86 5.52 -0.71
N ILE A 40 -15.90 5.11 -1.56
CA ILE A 40 -14.60 4.59 -1.13
C ILE A 40 -13.51 5.23 -1.98
N VAL A 41 -12.41 5.59 -1.34
CA VAL A 41 -11.15 5.97 -1.99
C VAL A 41 -10.09 4.96 -1.57
N PHE A 42 -9.48 4.26 -2.53
CA PHE A 42 -8.35 3.37 -2.30
C PHE A 42 -7.05 4.12 -2.52
N LEU A 43 -6.13 3.99 -1.58
CA LEU A 43 -4.78 4.57 -1.62
C LEU A 43 -3.77 3.51 -1.23
N ALA A 44 -2.91 3.09 -2.16
CA ALA A 44 -1.71 2.31 -1.85
C ALA A 44 -0.58 3.27 -1.43
N ASN A 45 -0.02 3.09 -0.23
CA ASN A 45 1.03 3.97 0.29
C ASN A 45 2.03 3.21 1.17
N PRO A 46 3.20 2.83 0.65
CA PRO A 46 3.78 3.11 -0.68
C PRO A 46 2.99 2.53 -1.85
N ASN A 47 3.05 3.23 -2.99
CA ASN A 47 2.31 2.89 -4.20
C ASN A 47 2.97 1.70 -4.94
N ASN A 48 2.14 0.81 -5.45
CA ASN A 48 2.52 -0.28 -6.35
C ASN A 48 1.91 0.00 -7.74
N PRO A 49 2.72 0.10 -8.83
CA PRO A 49 4.08 -0.42 -8.97
C PRO A 49 5.20 0.62 -8.83
N THR A 50 4.91 1.88 -8.53
CA THR A 50 5.89 2.97 -8.67
C THR A 50 6.85 3.10 -7.49
N GLY A 51 6.50 2.59 -6.31
CA GLY A 51 7.28 2.77 -5.08
C GLY A 51 7.31 4.21 -4.57
N THR A 52 6.53 5.12 -5.16
CA THR A 52 6.37 6.48 -4.64
C THR A 52 5.40 6.47 -3.46
N TYR A 53 5.42 7.51 -2.65
CA TYR A 53 4.52 7.60 -1.50
C TYR A 53 4.08 9.03 -1.19
N LEU A 54 2.95 9.14 -0.55
CA LEU A 54 2.50 10.38 0.11
C LEU A 54 3.14 10.45 1.50
N ASP A 55 3.66 11.63 1.85
CA ASP A 55 4.14 11.86 3.21
C ASP A 55 2.97 11.95 4.22
N LYS A 56 3.31 12.02 5.51
CA LYS A 56 2.32 12.09 6.60
C LYS A 56 1.38 13.30 6.51
N PHE A 57 1.85 14.42 5.94
CA PHE A 57 1.03 15.63 5.81
C PHE A 57 0.07 15.52 4.62
N GLU A 58 0.55 14.98 3.50
CA GLU A 58 -0.24 14.75 2.29
C GLU A 58 -1.41 13.79 2.56
N ILE A 59 -1.15 12.67 3.23
CA ILE A 59 -2.22 11.68 3.51
C ILE A 59 -3.23 12.19 4.53
N VAL A 60 -2.79 12.93 5.55
CA VAL A 60 -3.68 13.59 6.51
C VAL A 60 -4.51 14.68 5.81
N LYS A 61 -3.91 15.46 4.91
CA LYS A 61 -4.60 16.45 4.09
C LYS A 61 -5.68 15.79 3.23
N LEU A 62 -5.37 14.67 2.58
CA LEU A 62 -6.35 13.90 1.81
C LEU A 62 -7.55 13.54 2.69
N ARG A 63 -7.32 12.90 3.84
CA ARG A 63 -8.43 12.50 4.73
C ARG A 63 -9.25 13.70 5.21
N LYS A 64 -8.64 14.82 5.56
CA LYS A 64 -9.34 16.05 6.00
C LYS A 64 -10.23 16.65 4.91
N LYS A 65 -9.82 16.56 3.64
CA LYS A 65 -10.56 17.10 2.49
C LYS A 65 -11.68 16.17 1.99
N LEU A 66 -11.58 14.87 2.22
CA LEU A 66 -12.65 13.93 1.89
C LEU A 66 -13.85 14.10 2.85
N LYS A 67 -15.07 14.03 2.34
CA LYS A 67 -16.29 14.04 3.15
C LYS A 67 -16.27 12.92 4.19
N LYS A 68 -16.95 13.14 5.32
CA LYS A 68 -16.99 12.17 6.45
C LYS A 68 -17.60 10.83 6.07
N ASN A 69 -18.53 10.81 5.12
CA ASN A 69 -19.19 9.59 4.64
C ASN A 69 -18.40 8.82 3.57
N ILE A 70 -17.23 9.29 3.17
CA ILE A 70 -16.33 8.58 2.26
C ILE A 70 -15.30 7.80 3.08
N LEU A 71 -15.25 6.50 2.86
CA LEU A 71 -14.22 5.64 3.45
C LEU A 71 -12.90 5.80 2.70
N LEU A 72 -11.84 6.12 3.43
CA LEU A 72 -10.47 6.04 2.91
C LEU A 72 -9.88 4.67 3.27
N VAL A 73 -9.58 3.87 2.27
CA VAL A 73 -8.85 2.61 2.44
C VAL A 73 -7.38 2.86 2.15
N VAL A 74 -6.52 2.70 3.16
CA VAL A 74 -5.07 2.84 3.04
C VAL A 74 -4.45 1.46 2.99
N ASP A 75 -3.84 1.13 1.86
CA ASP A 75 -3.11 -0.12 1.67
C ASP A 75 -1.64 0.08 2.03
N ASP A 76 -1.31 -0.36 3.22
CA ASP A 76 0.02 -0.27 3.84
C ASP A 76 0.86 -1.54 3.56
N ALA A 77 0.67 -2.22 2.44
CA ALA A 77 1.33 -3.51 2.16
C ALA A 77 2.87 -3.47 2.20
N TYR A 78 3.47 -2.30 2.08
CA TYR A 78 4.93 -2.11 2.05
C TYR A 78 5.45 -1.23 3.19
N CYS A 79 4.63 -0.86 4.15
CA CYS A 79 4.98 0.12 5.18
C CYS A 79 6.18 -0.30 6.06
N GLU A 80 6.41 -1.60 6.25
CA GLU A 80 7.54 -2.11 7.03
C GLU A 80 8.90 -1.86 6.37
N TYR A 81 8.94 -1.64 5.04
CA TYR A 81 10.16 -1.28 4.32
C TYR A 81 10.51 0.21 4.43
N MET A 82 9.58 1.03 4.95
CA MET A 82 9.73 2.48 4.97
C MET A 82 10.61 2.95 6.12
N MET A 83 11.74 3.56 5.77
CA MET A 83 12.68 4.16 6.72
C MET A 83 12.68 5.69 6.67
N ASN A 84 11.90 6.29 5.78
CA ASN A 84 11.87 7.74 5.62
C ASN A 84 11.13 8.41 6.79
N PRO A 85 11.70 9.46 7.42
CA PRO A 85 11.13 10.10 8.61
C PRO A 85 9.85 10.91 8.33
N ASP A 86 9.60 11.27 7.07
CA ASP A 86 8.39 11.95 6.61
C ASP A 86 7.21 10.99 6.37
N TYR A 87 7.47 9.69 6.28
CA TYR A 87 6.44 8.65 6.19
C TYR A 87 5.88 8.27 7.56
N ARG A 88 4.59 7.95 7.58
CA ARG A 88 3.92 7.23 8.68
C ARG A 88 2.89 6.28 8.08
N SER A 89 2.75 5.11 8.69
CA SER A 89 1.74 4.14 8.27
C SER A 89 0.33 4.68 8.49
N GLY A 90 -0.62 4.19 7.74
CA GLY A 90 -2.02 4.55 7.94
C GLY A 90 -2.51 4.23 9.35
N LEU A 91 -1.99 3.16 9.95
CA LEU A 91 -2.33 2.78 11.33
C LEU A 91 -1.86 3.84 12.34
N ASP A 92 -0.63 4.36 12.20
CA ASP A 92 -0.10 5.39 13.09
C ASP A 92 -0.89 6.70 12.98
N LEU A 93 -1.32 7.05 11.76
CA LEU A 93 -2.04 8.30 11.50
C LEU A 93 -3.53 8.24 11.86
N PHE A 94 -4.17 7.07 11.73
CA PHE A 94 -5.64 6.99 11.71
C PHE A 94 -6.23 5.93 12.64
N LYS A 95 -5.48 5.40 13.59
CA LYS A 95 -5.92 4.35 14.54
C LYS A 95 -7.32 4.58 15.13
N ASN A 96 -7.69 5.84 15.39
CA ASN A 96 -8.97 6.19 16.02
C ASN A 96 -9.97 6.85 15.05
N LYS A 97 -9.81 6.67 13.73
CA LYS A 97 -10.71 7.27 12.72
C LYS A 97 -11.72 6.25 12.20
N ASN A 98 -13.02 6.54 12.38
CA ASN A 98 -14.11 5.64 11.97
C ASN A 98 -14.30 5.52 10.45
N ASN A 99 -13.77 6.47 9.67
CA ASN A 99 -13.91 6.55 8.21
C ASN A 99 -12.57 6.29 7.48
N VAL A 100 -11.69 5.54 8.12
CA VAL A 100 -10.46 5.00 7.53
C VAL A 100 -10.40 3.50 7.78
N PHE A 101 -9.93 2.76 6.79
CA PHE A 101 -9.67 1.32 6.89
C PHE A 101 -8.25 1.06 6.41
N ILE A 102 -7.47 0.35 7.21
CA ILE A 102 -6.06 0.07 6.93
C ILE A 102 -5.94 -1.39 6.51
N LEU A 103 -5.24 -1.64 5.41
CA LEU A 103 -4.91 -2.98 4.94
C LEU A 103 -3.43 -3.28 5.19
N ARG A 104 -3.15 -4.47 5.65
CA ARG A 104 -1.81 -5.03 5.85
C ARG A 104 -1.73 -6.44 5.30
N THR A 105 -0.54 -6.88 4.98
CA THR A 105 -0.33 -8.21 4.40
C THR A 105 0.87 -8.92 5.03
N PHE A 106 0.78 -10.24 5.12
CA PHE A 106 1.92 -11.09 5.42
C PHE A 106 2.68 -11.56 4.16
N SER A 107 2.19 -11.19 2.99
CA SER A 107 2.74 -11.61 1.69
C SER A 107 4.08 -10.94 1.32
N LYS A 108 4.47 -9.86 2.00
CA LYS A 108 5.66 -9.06 1.65
C LYS A 108 6.78 -9.33 2.63
N ILE A 109 7.02 -8.45 3.57
CA ILE A 109 8.18 -8.53 4.47
C ILE A 109 8.22 -9.80 5.31
N TYR A 110 7.04 -10.34 5.64
CA TYR A 110 6.92 -11.56 6.44
C TYR A 110 7.17 -12.86 5.64
N GLY A 111 7.29 -12.79 4.30
CA GLY A 111 7.62 -13.94 3.46
C GLY A 111 6.50 -14.97 3.25
N LEU A 112 5.25 -14.67 3.66
CA LEU A 112 4.14 -15.62 3.65
C LEU A 112 3.19 -15.46 2.46
N ALA A 113 3.72 -15.12 1.28
CA ALA A 113 2.90 -14.80 0.09
C ALA A 113 1.98 -15.94 -0.36
N SER A 114 2.43 -17.19 -0.28
CA SER A 114 1.68 -18.38 -0.68
C SER A 114 0.54 -18.73 0.28
N LEU A 115 0.60 -18.31 1.54
CA LEU A 115 -0.38 -18.63 2.58
C LEU A 115 -1.65 -17.78 2.50
N ARG A 116 -1.69 -16.75 1.66
CA ARG A 116 -2.86 -15.89 1.40
C ARG A 116 -3.48 -15.29 2.65
N VAL A 117 -2.65 -14.70 3.53
CA VAL A 117 -3.07 -14.10 4.78
C VAL A 117 -2.68 -12.61 4.85
N GLY A 118 -3.57 -11.83 5.39
CA GLY A 118 -3.43 -10.41 5.67
C GLY A 118 -4.42 -9.99 6.74
N TRP A 119 -4.42 -8.73 7.11
CA TRP A 119 -5.37 -8.22 8.09
C TRP A 119 -5.81 -6.80 7.75
N GLY A 120 -6.95 -6.41 8.29
CA GLY A 120 -7.48 -5.06 8.18
C GLY A 120 -7.81 -4.46 9.54
N TYR A 121 -7.62 -3.16 9.67
CA TYR A 121 -7.95 -2.40 10.87
C TYR A 121 -8.90 -1.25 10.53
N GLY A 122 -9.99 -1.15 11.28
CA GLY A 122 -10.98 -0.09 11.08
C GLY A 122 -12.03 -0.07 12.17
N SER A 123 -13.06 0.76 12.02
CA SER A 123 -14.14 0.85 12.98
C SER A 123 -14.93 -0.47 13.09
N LYS A 124 -15.50 -0.73 14.26
CA LYS A 124 -16.34 -1.91 14.52
C LYS A 124 -17.44 -2.09 13.47
N LYS A 125 -18.05 -0.98 13.00
CA LYS A 125 -19.07 -1.01 11.95
C LYS A 125 -18.55 -1.63 10.64
N ILE A 126 -17.34 -1.25 10.21
CA ILE A 126 -16.72 -1.78 8.99
C ILE A 126 -16.33 -3.25 9.18
N ILE A 127 -15.72 -3.58 10.31
CA ILE A 127 -15.32 -4.96 10.64
C ILE A 127 -16.56 -5.88 10.66
N ASN A 128 -17.66 -5.46 11.29
CA ASN A 128 -18.90 -6.23 11.29
C ASN A 128 -19.46 -6.46 9.88
N ALA A 129 -19.45 -5.43 9.02
CA ALA A 129 -19.87 -5.59 7.63
C ALA A 129 -18.99 -6.59 6.86
N LEU A 130 -17.68 -6.55 7.06
CA LEU A 130 -16.76 -7.51 6.44
C LEU A 130 -16.98 -8.95 6.98
N ASN A 131 -17.28 -9.10 8.26
CA ASN A 131 -17.57 -10.41 8.85
C ASN A 131 -18.85 -11.06 8.31
N ILE A 132 -19.84 -10.26 7.89
CA ILE A 132 -21.07 -10.77 7.27
C ILE A 132 -20.80 -11.36 5.89
N ILE A 133 -19.91 -10.77 5.11
CA ILE A 133 -19.67 -11.15 3.72
C ILE A 133 -18.46 -12.08 3.53
N LYS A 134 -17.64 -12.27 4.58
CA LYS A 134 -16.47 -13.14 4.45
C LYS A 134 -16.92 -14.60 4.26
N PRO A 135 -16.24 -15.36 3.38
CA PRO A 135 -16.49 -16.79 3.24
C PRO A 135 -16.26 -17.54 4.56
N PRO A 136 -16.98 -18.65 4.82
CA PRO A 136 -16.66 -19.54 5.93
C PRO A 136 -15.23 -20.07 5.78
N PHE A 137 -14.59 -20.38 6.90
CA PHE A 137 -13.20 -20.87 6.95
C PHE A 137 -12.17 -19.94 6.28
N ASN A 138 -12.50 -18.67 6.15
CA ASN A 138 -11.57 -17.67 5.63
C ASN A 138 -10.36 -17.57 6.57
N VAL A 139 -9.19 -17.65 5.97
CA VAL A 139 -7.85 -17.88 6.50
C VAL A 139 -7.70 -19.28 7.12
N ASN A 140 -7.00 -20.15 6.38
CA ASN A 140 -6.70 -21.51 6.83
C ASN A 140 -5.81 -21.50 8.10
N GLU A 141 -5.87 -22.58 8.87
CA GLU A 141 -5.18 -22.68 10.17
C GLU A 141 -3.66 -22.53 10.05
N VAL A 142 -3.05 -23.16 9.03
CA VAL A 142 -1.61 -23.08 8.79
C VAL A 142 -1.17 -21.62 8.58
N ALA A 143 -1.95 -20.85 7.82
CA ALA A 143 -1.68 -19.43 7.61
C ALA A 143 -1.81 -18.60 8.90
N GLN A 144 -2.79 -18.92 9.76
CA GLN A 144 -2.96 -18.25 11.05
C GLN A 144 -1.76 -18.49 11.96
N ILE A 145 -1.35 -19.77 12.12
CA ILE A 145 -0.18 -20.16 12.93
C ILE A 145 1.09 -19.47 12.40
N ALA A 146 1.34 -19.57 11.10
CA ALA A 146 2.50 -18.96 10.48
C ALA A 146 2.53 -17.42 10.65
N ALA A 147 1.38 -16.76 10.53
CA ALA A 147 1.27 -15.32 10.74
C ALA A 147 1.60 -14.94 12.19
N ILE A 148 1.08 -15.69 13.18
CA ILE A 148 1.37 -15.47 14.61
C ILE A 148 2.88 -15.59 14.87
N GLU A 149 3.51 -16.66 14.38
CA GLU A 149 4.94 -16.89 14.58
C GLU A 149 5.79 -15.82 13.86
N SER A 150 5.41 -15.43 12.64
CA SER A 150 6.13 -14.38 11.89
C SER A 150 6.13 -13.01 12.60
N LEU A 151 5.08 -12.69 13.36
CA LEU A 151 5.02 -11.45 14.15
C LEU A 151 6.01 -11.45 15.34
N LYS A 152 6.39 -12.62 15.84
CA LYS A 152 7.37 -12.78 16.91
C LYS A 152 8.79 -12.64 16.40
N ASP A 153 9.07 -12.99 15.13
CA ASP A 153 10.41 -12.97 14.54
C ASP A 153 10.84 -11.57 14.05
N LYS A 154 11.07 -10.69 15.01
CA LYS A 154 11.57 -9.33 14.74
C LYS A 154 12.96 -9.34 14.08
N LYS A 155 13.76 -10.38 14.32
CA LYS A 155 15.11 -10.51 13.73
C LYS A 155 15.02 -10.72 12.22
N PHE A 156 14.10 -11.57 11.77
CA PHE A 156 13.85 -11.79 10.35
C PHE A 156 13.41 -10.49 9.65
N ILE A 157 12.48 -9.74 10.25
CA ILE A 157 12.01 -8.46 9.69
C ILE A 157 13.17 -7.48 9.53
N LEU A 158 13.98 -7.28 10.58
CA LEU A 158 15.15 -6.40 10.51
C LEU A 158 16.18 -6.86 9.47
N LYS A 159 16.43 -8.17 9.37
CA LYS A 159 17.30 -8.76 8.35
C LYS A 159 16.75 -8.49 6.95
N SER A 160 15.44 -8.65 6.74
CA SER A 160 14.77 -8.39 5.46
C SER A 160 14.86 -6.92 5.04
N ILE A 161 14.67 -5.99 5.97
CA ILE A 161 14.82 -4.54 5.71
C ILE A 161 16.26 -4.24 5.29
N LYS A 162 17.25 -4.69 6.07
CA LYS A 162 18.68 -4.46 5.77
C LYS A 162 19.09 -5.06 4.42
N HIS A 163 18.63 -6.28 4.13
CA HIS A 163 18.85 -6.95 2.85
C HIS A 163 18.26 -6.13 1.69
N ASN A 164 17.01 -5.70 1.81
CA ASN A 164 16.33 -4.93 0.80
C ASN A 164 17.06 -3.61 0.50
N ILE A 165 17.43 -2.86 1.52
CA ILE A 165 18.20 -1.60 1.38
C ILE A 165 19.54 -1.86 0.70
N PHE A 166 20.30 -2.83 1.20
CA PHE A 166 21.63 -3.14 0.67
C PHE A 166 21.60 -3.48 -0.83
N TYR A 167 20.71 -4.39 -1.23
CA TYR A 167 20.64 -4.80 -2.64
C TYR A 167 20.01 -3.73 -3.52
N ALA A 168 19.03 -2.99 -3.03
CA ALA A 168 18.46 -1.87 -3.78
C ALA A 168 19.51 -0.78 -4.06
N GLU A 169 20.35 -0.41 -3.08
CA GLU A 169 21.45 0.56 -3.31
C GLU A 169 22.52 -0.02 -4.25
N LYS A 170 22.84 -1.30 -4.12
CA LYS A 170 23.77 -1.97 -5.04
C LYS A 170 23.26 -1.94 -6.48
N ILE A 171 21.98 -2.24 -6.70
CA ILE A 171 21.32 -2.18 -8.01
C ILE A 171 21.30 -0.74 -8.54
N LYS A 172 20.92 0.24 -7.74
CA LYS A 172 20.93 1.66 -8.13
C LYS A 172 22.34 2.09 -8.59
N LYS A 173 23.37 1.77 -7.81
CA LYS A 173 24.76 2.09 -8.15
C LYS A 173 25.23 1.39 -9.44
N PHE A 174 24.78 0.16 -9.68
CA PHE A 174 25.09 -0.56 -10.92
C PHE A 174 24.41 0.10 -12.12
N LEU A 175 23.11 0.37 -12.02
CA LEU A 175 22.29 0.93 -13.10
C LEU A 175 22.69 2.36 -13.46
N SER A 176 23.17 3.16 -12.50
CA SER A 176 23.63 4.52 -12.75
C SER A 176 24.78 4.60 -13.77
N LYS A 177 25.59 3.54 -13.90
CA LYS A 177 26.66 3.43 -14.93
C LYS A 177 26.08 3.42 -16.35
N TYR A 178 24.81 3.08 -16.51
CA TYR A 178 24.09 3.02 -17.79
C TYR A 178 23.10 4.16 -17.96
N ASN A 179 23.21 5.21 -17.12
CA ASN A 179 22.29 6.35 -17.08
C ASN A 179 20.83 5.97 -16.76
N ILE A 180 20.62 4.81 -16.11
CA ILE A 180 19.32 4.36 -15.64
C ILE A 180 19.15 4.86 -14.20
N THR A 181 18.10 5.65 -13.96
CA THR A 181 17.78 6.16 -12.63
C THR A 181 16.66 5.37 -11.96
N THR A 182 16.57 5.47 -10.64
CA THR A 182 15.54 4.81 -9.84
C THR A 182 14.92 5.78 -8.86
N ASN A 183 13.70 5.46 -8.39
CA ASN A 183 13.07 6.18 -7.29
C ASN A 183 13.77 5.93 -5.94
N LYS A 184 13.30 6.60 -4.89
CA LYS A 184 13.68 6.31 -3.48
C LYS A 184 13.23 4.89 -3.12
N ILE A 185 14.01 4.21 -2.26
CA ILE A 185 13.65 2.89 -1.74
C ILE A 185 12.50 3.05 -0.76
N SER A 186 11.36 2.42 -1.06
CA SER A 186 10.13 2.49 -0.28
C SER A 186 9.35 1.17 -0.21
N ALA A 187 9.80 0.19 -1.00
CA ALA A 187 9.22 -1.14 -1.13
C ALA A 187 10.31 -2.15 -1.45
N ASN A 188 9.95 -3.39 -1.74
CA ASN A 188 10.89 -4.43 -2.18
C ASN A 188 10.99 -4.53 -3.72
N PHE A 189 10.80 -3.42 -4.40
CA PHE A 189 11.00 -3.24 -5.84
C PHE A 189 11.47 -1.80 -6.13
N LEU A 190 11.99 -1.58 -7.33
CA LEU A 190 12.46 -0.29 -7.82
C LEU A 190 11.73 0.08 -9.11
N LEU A 191 11.37 1.34 -9.25
CA LEU A 191 10.95 1.91 -10.52
C LEU A 191 12.19 2.34 -11.29
N LEU A 192 12.40 1.78 -12.48
CA LEU A 192 13.53 2.10 -13.34
C LEU A 192 13.12 3.14 -14.39
N ASN A 193 13.91 4.19 -14.54
CA ASN A 193 13.72 5.21 -15.56
C ASN A 193 14.82 5.09 -16.62
N PHE A 194 14.40 4.78 -17.84
CA PHE A 194 15.24 4.58 -19.03
C PHE A 194 15.26 5.83 -19.94
N SER A 195 14.91 7.01 -19.45
CA SER A 195 14.72 8.22 -20.28
C SER A 195 15.92 8.57 -21.18
N ASN A 196 17.10 8.08 -20.85
CA ASN A 196 18.34 8.28 -21.64
C ASN A 196 18.83 6.99 -22.33
N CYS A 197 18.05 5.93 -22.34
CA CYS A 197 18.35 4.68 -23.02
C CYS A 197 17.41 4.47 -24.20
N LYS A 198 17.95 3.95 -25.34
CA LYS A 198 17.14 3.52 -26.49
C LYS A 198 16.40 2.18 -26.22
N LEU A 199 16.52 1.62 -25.02
CA LEU A 199 15.83 0.39 -24.63
C LEU A 199 14.40 0.74 -24.20
N THR A 200 13.44 0.18 -24.90
CA THR A 200 12.04 0.09 -24.48
C THR A 200 11.85 -1.21 -23.71
N ALA A 201 11.07 -1.16 -22.62
CA ALA A 201 10.70 -2.34 -21.87
C ALA A 201 9.75 -3.24 -22.68
#